data_17ee3848ad2bd485952df8d044cfda11
#
_entry.id   17ee3848ad2bd485952df8d044cfda11
#
_cell.length_a   1.000
_cell.length_b   1.000
_cell.length_c   1.000
_cell.angle_alpha   90.00
_cell.angle_beta   90.00
_cell.angle_gamma   90.00
#
_symmetry.space_group_name_H-M   'P 1'
#
loop_
_entity.id
_entity.type
_entity.pdbx_description
1 polymer ?
#
loop_
_entity_poly.entity_id
_entity_poly.type
_entity_poly.pdbx_seq_one_letter_code
_entity_poly.pdbx_strand_id
1 'polypeptide(L)'
;MRQWDIYMFPFSKEKRHPAVILSNDEICQNGDLEEVNALLCTSAKVNRPPKLTEEALDEADGLDWKTMVRCDKIYLLSKAQFDDRKGSVTEARRHLIARKIIEVLRLPIHRR
;
A
#
# COMPACT_ATOMS: atom_id res chain seq x y z
N MET A 1 13.56 3.15 -3.10
CA MET A 1 12.09 2.99 -3.04
C MET A 1 11.57 2.71 -4.43
N ARG A 2 10.70 1.73 -4.55
CA ARG A 2 10.07 1.34 -5.82
C ARG A 2 8.58 1.13 -5.63
N GLN A 3 7.83 1.19 -6.71
CA GLN A 3 6.42 0.82 -6.70
C GLN A 3 6.23 -0.59 -6.16
N TRP A 4 5.23 -0.79 -5.34
CA TRP A 4 4.88 -2.03 -4.64
C TRP A 4 5.80 -2.41 -3.47
N ASP A 5 6.82 -1.62 -3.16
CA ASP A 5 7.60 -1.81 -1.95
C ASP A 5 6.73 -1.57 -0.71
N ILE A 6 7.04 -2.29 0.36
CA ILE A 6 6.37 -2.16 1.65
C ILE A 6 7.36 -1.58 2.65
N TYR A 7 7.03 -0.42 3.19
CA TYR A 7 7.81 0.26 4.22
C TYR A 7 6.94 0.50 5.44
N MET A 8 7.58 0.69 6.57
CA MET A 8 6.88 1.19 7.76
C MET A 8 6.75 2.71 7.66
N PHE A 9 5.61 3.21 8.14
CA PHE A 9 5.32 4.64 8.14
C PHE A 9 4.65 5.04 9.47
N PRO A 10 5.02 6.19 10.07
CA PRO A 10 4.45 6.64 11.35
C PRO A 10 3.11 7.36 11.15
N PHE A 11 2.05 6.60 10.91
CA PHE A 11 0.70 7.16 10.73
C PHE A 11 0.13 7.79 12.00
N SER A 12 0.68 7.42 13.16
CA SER A 12 0.33 8.03 14.45
C SER A 12 1.59 8.16 15.29
N LYS A 13 1.49 8.95 16.37
CA LYS A 13 2.63 9.18 17.28
C LYS A 13 3.12 7.89 17.95
N GLU A 14 2.23 6.93 18.12
CA GLU A 14 2.51 5.73 18.91
C GLU A 14 2.71 4.48 18.07
N LYS A 15 2.28 4.48 16.81
CA LYS A 15 2.33 3.27 15.97
C LYS A 15 2.78 3.57 14.56
N ARG A 16 3.74 2.78 14.13
CA ARG A 16 4.05 2.66 12.70
C ARG A 16 3.19 1.57 12.11
N HIS A 17 2.77 1.76 10.88
CA HIS A 17 2.02 0.77 10.12
C HIS A 17 2.73 0.50 8.80
N PRO A 18 2.60 -0.71 8.24
CA PRO A 18 3.07 -0.94 6.89
C PRO A 18 2.30 -0.08 5.89
N ALA A 19 3.00 0.36 4.88
CA ALA A 19 2.42 1.11 3.76
C ALA A 19 2.94 0.55 2.46
N VAL A 20 2.07 0.36 1.49
CA VAL A 20 2.42 -0.11 0.14
C VAL A 20 2.59 1.10 -0.77
N ILE A 21 3.77 1.21 -1.38
CA ILE A 21 4.06 2.30 -2.32
C ILE A 21 3.31 2.06 -3.62
N LEU A 22 2.50 3.03 -4.04
CA LEU A 22 1.73 2.98 -5.28
C LEU A 22 2.36 3.77 -6.41
N SER A 23 3.06 4.84 -6.10
CA SER A 23 3.69 5.68 -7.13
C SER A 23 4.67 4.86 -7.96
N ASN A 24 4.73 5.16 -9.25
CA ASN A 24 5.62 4.46 -10.16
C ASN A 24 7.10 4.72 -9.81
N ASP A 25 7.99 3.92 -10.39
CA ASP A 25 9.43 4.00 -10.09
C ASP A 25 10.04 5.34 -10.45
N GLU A 26 9.57 5.97 -11.51
CA GLU A 26 10.04 7.28 -11.91
C GLU A 26 9.79 8.32 -10.82
N ILE A 27 8.58 8.35 -10.27
CA ILE A 27 8.23 9.25 -9.16
C ILE A 27 9.01 8.87 -7.89
N CYS A 28 9.10 7.59 -7.60
CA CYS A 28 9.82 7.11 -6.42
C CYS A 28 11.28 7.54 -6.41
N GLN A 29 11.92 7.57 -7.57
CA GLN A 29 13.34 7.82 -7.71
C GLN A 29 13.68 9.27 -8.06
N ASN A 30 12.69 10.10 -8.32
CA ASN A 30 12.90 11.50 -8.64
C ASN A 30 13.11 12.31 -7.36
N GLY A 31 14.34 12.79 -7.16
CA GLY A 31 14.72 13.56 -5.97
C GLY A 31 14.04 14.92 -5.85
N ASP A 32 13.48 15.45 -6.93
CA ASP A 32 12.74 16.70 -6.90
C ASP A 32 11.31 16.55 -6.40
N LEU A 33 10.82 15.30 -6.33
CA LEU A 33 9.49 14.98 -5.81
C LEU A 33 9.62 14.39 -4.41
N GLU A 34 9.10 15.10 -3.43
CA GLU A 34 9.26 14.75 -2.02
C GLU A 34 8.22 13.74 -1.52
N GLU A 35 7.16 13.51 -2.28
CA GLU A 35 6.03 12.72 -1.84
C GLU A 35 5.70 11.59 -2.81
N VAL A 36 5.11 10.53 -2.27
CA VAL A 36 4.59 9.39 -3.05
C VAL A 36 3.20 9.04 -2.56
N ASN A 37 2.41 8.41 -3.43
CA ASN A 37 1.15 7.81 -3.02
C ASN A 37 1.40 6.42 -2.41
N ALA A 38 0.71 6.13 -1.33
CA ALA A 38 0.82 4.85 -0.65
C ALA A 38 -0.51 4.43 -0.03
N LEU A 39 -0.68 3.12 0.12
CA LEU A 39 -1.84 2.54 0.79
C LEU A 39 -1.51 2.22 2.24
N LEU A 40 -2.44 2.54 3.13
CA LEU A 40 -2.34 2.15 4.53
C LEU A 40 -2.60 0.65 4.69
N CYS A 41 -1.79 0.00 5.50
CA CYS A 41 -2.00 -1.38 5.91
C CYS A 41 -2.29 -1.46 7.41
N THR A 42 -3.12 -2.42 7.78
CA THR A 42 -3.43 -2.69 9.18
C THR A 42 -3.14 -4.14 9.50
N SER A 43 -2.51 -4.40 10.65
CA SER A 43 -2.24 -5.76 11.09
C SER A 43 -3.54 -6.50 11.38
N ALA A 44 -3.69 -7.69 10.80
CA ALA A 44 -4.80 -8.58 11.09
C ALA A 44 -4.30 -9.68 12.03
N LYS A 45 -4.19 -9.35 13.30
CA LYS A 45 -3.79 -10.33 14.33
C LYS A 45 -4.85 -11.40 14.55
N VAL A 46 -6.10 -11.09 14.19
CA VAL A 46 -7.21 -12.03 14.22
C VAL A 46 -7.38 -12.57 12.79
N ASN A 47 -7.47 -13.89 12.69
CA ASN A 47 -7.69 -14.54 11.40
C ASN A 47 -9.11 -14.24 10.93
N ARG A 48 -9.25 -13.31 10.02
CA ARG A 48 -10.52 -12.92 9.39
C ARG A 48 -10.34 -12.73 7.90
N PRO A 49 -11.40 -12.87 7.09
CA PRO A 49 -11.30 -12.57 5.67
C PRO A 49 -11.17 -11.06 5.44
N PRO A 50 -10.59 -10.63 4.31
CA PRO A 50 -10.57 -9.22 3.93
C PRO A 50 -11.98 -8.67 3.76
N LYS A 51 -12.17 -7.40 4.14
CA LYS A 51 -13.38 -6.65 3.82
C LYS A 51 -13.42 -6.31 2.33
N LEU A 52 -14.55 -5.80 1.85
CA LEU A 52 -14.72 -5.44 0.43
C LEU A 52 -13.69 -4.39 -0.06
N THR A 53 -13.17 -3.59 0.85
CA THR A 53 -12.17 -2.55 0.54
C THR A 53 -10.73 -3.00 0.78
N GLU A 54 -10.52 -4.26 1.15
CA GLU A 54 -9.23 -4.76 1.59
C GLU A 54 -8.71 -5.89 0.70
N GLU A 55 -7.39 -6.03 0.67
CA GLU A 55 -6.70 -7.21 0.18
C GLU A 55 -5.71 -7.68 1.25
N ALA A 56 -5.47 -8.99 1.31
CA ALA A 56 -4.56 -9.55 2.31
C ALA A 56 -3.14 -9.65 1.80
N LEU A 57 -2.20 -9.32 2.65
CA LEU A 57 -0.76 -9.58 2.46
C LEU A 57 -0.28 -10.46 3.61
N ASP A 58 0.86 -11.10 3.43
CA ASP A 58 1.45 -11.98 4.44
C ASP A 58 2.97 -12.11 4.27
N GLU A 59 3.52 -13.19 4.77
CA GLU A 59 4.95 -13.48 4.75
C GLU A 59 5.52 -13.54 3.33
N ALA A 60 4.72 -13.93 2.34
CA ALA A 60 5.15 -13.96 0.94
C ALA A 60 5.51 -12.57 0.44
N ASP A 61 4.98 -11.53 1.04
CA ASP A 61 5.24 -10.13 0.71
C ASP A 61 6.33 -9.52 1.61
N GLY A 62 6.86 -10.28 2.55
CA GLY A 62 7.91 -9.85 3.47
C GLY A 62 7.42 -9.35 4.82
N LEU A 63 6.15 -9.57 5.14
CA LEU A 63 5.57 -9.17 6.42
C LEU A 63 5.67 -10.29 7.46
N ASP A 64 5.67 -9.92 8.75
CA ASP A 64 5.78 -10.89 9.83
C ASP A 64 4.50 -11.67 10.10
N TRP A 65 3.36 -11.09 9.73
CA TRP A 65 2.05 -11.71 9.92
C TRP A 65 1.06 -11.17 8.88
N LYS A 66 -0.11 -11.79 8.85
CA LYS A 66 -1.19 -11.39 7.96
C LYS A 66 -1.56 -9.93 8.18
N THR A 67 -1.63 -9.19 7.10
CA THR A 67 -1.86 -7.75 7.09
C THR A 67 -2.93 -7.43 6.06
N MET A 68 -3.80 -6.48 6.36
CA MET A 68 -4.81 -6.01 5.40
C MET A 68 -4.40 -4.70 4.79
N VAL A 69 -4.41 -4.63 3.47
CA VAL A 69 -4.19 -3.39 2.72
C VAL A 69 -5.52 -2.71 2.49
N ARG A 70 -5.62 -1.45 2.89
CA ARG A 70 -6.82 -0.64 2.66
C ARG A 70 -6.74 -0.01 1.28
N CYS A 71 -7.44 -0.62 0.32
CA CYS A 71 -7.43 -0.16 -1.07
C CYS A 71 -8.24 1.12 -1.30
N ASP A 72 -8.99 1.56 -0.29
CA ASP A 72 -9.77 2.80 -0.31
C ASP A 72 -9.05 3.98 0.34
N LYS A 73 -7.88 3.76 0.95
CA LYS A 73 -7.13 4.81 1.63
C LYS A 73 -5.79 5.05 0.97
N ILE A 74 -5.79 5.96 0.01
CA ILE A 74 -4.59 6.37 -0.71
C ILE A 74 -4.12 7.68 -0.09
N TYR A 75 -2.91 7.66 0.47
CA TYR A 75 -2.29 8.82 1.08
C TYR A 75 -1.21 9.40 0.20
N LEU A 76 -1.02 10.71 0.28
CA LEU A 76 0.17 11.37 -0.26
C LEU A 76 1.11 11.59 0.90
N LEU A 77 2.25 10.91 0.91
CA LEU A 77 3.14 10.83 2.06
C LEU A 77 4.57 11.23 1.71
N SER A 78 5.26 11.82 2.68
CA SER A 78 6.66 12.23 2.52
C SER A 78 7.58 11.02 2.41
N LYS A 79 8.40 10.98 1.36
CA LYS A 79 9.40 9.92 1.17
C LYS A 79 10.36 9.81 2.36
N ALA A 80 10.70 10.94 2.98
CA ALA A 80 11.67 10.99 4.07
C ALA A 80 11.18 10.30 5.36
N GLN A 81 9.87 10.11 5.50
CA GLN A 81 9.29 9.50 6.69
C GLN A 81 9.14 7.98 6.61
N PHE A 82 9.32 7.40 5.44
CA PHE A 82 9.32 5.95 5.31
C PHE A 82 10.62 5.37 5.86
N ASP A 83 10.52 4.28 6.59
CA ASP A 83 11.69 3.54 7.06
C ASP A 83 11.43 2.03 7.03
N ASP A 84 12.46 1.25 7.34
CA ASP A 84 12.35 -0.19 7.54
C ASP A 84 11.58 -0.91 6.43
N ARG A 85 12.22 -1.03 5.26
CA ARG A 85 11.64 -1.77 4.14
C ARG A 85 11.38 -3.23 4.55
N LYS A 86 10.13 -3.65 4.48
CA LYS A 86 9.71 -5.02 4.84
C LYS A 86 9.79 -5.99 3.68
N GLY A 87 9.49 -5.54 2.49
CA GLY A 87 9.46 -6.40 1.33
C GLY A 87 8.79 -5.73 0.15
N SER A 88 8.15 -6.52 -0.68
CA SER A 88 7.45 -6.06 -1.86
C SER A 88 6.23 -6.95 -2.09
N VAL A 89 5.14 -6.36 -2.56
CA VAL A 89 3.94 -7.10 -2.89
C VAL A 89 4.24 -8.07 -4.03
N THR A 90 3.81 -9.32 -3.90
CA THR A 90 3.98 -10.32 -4.95
C THR A 90 3.21 -9.92 -6.21
N GLU A 91 3.68 -10.36 -7.37
CA GLU A 91 3.08 -9.98 -8.64
C GLU A 91 1.60 -10.31 -8.72
N ALA A 92 1.20 -11.49 -8.28
CA ALA A 92 -0.21 -11.90 -8.27
C ALA A 92 -1.06 -10.95 -7.42
N ARG A 93 -0.57 -10.54 -6.26
CA ARG A 93 -1.29 -9.64 -5.37
C ARG A 93 -1.32 -8.20 -5.86
N ARG A 94 -0.34 -7.78 -6.66
CA ARG A 94 -0.35 -6.46 -7.29
C ARG A 94 -1.58 -6.30 -8.18
N HIS A 95 -1.91 -7.32 -8.95
CA HIS A 95 -3.11 -7.33 -9.78
C HIS A 95 -4.38 -7.23 -8.94
N LEU A 96 -4.46 -7.98 -7.86
CA LEU A 96 -5.63 -7.95 -6.97
C LEU A 96 -5.82 -6.59 -6.34
N ILE A 97 -4.74 -5.97 -5.86
CA ILE A 97 -4.79 -4.63 -5.25
C ILE A 97 -5.20 -3.59 -6.28
N ALA A 98 -4.58 -3.61 -7.47
CA ALA A 98 -4.89 -2.64 -8.52
C ALA A 98 -6.36 -2.73 -8.93
N ARG A 99 -6.88 -3.93 -9.13
CA ARG A 99 -8.29 -4.15 -9.45
C ARG A 99 -9.20 -3.68 -8.33
N LYS A 100 -8.84 -3.95 -7.08
CA LYS A 100 -9.61 -3.55 -5.92
C LYS A 100 -9.70 -2.02 -5.82
N ILE A 101 -8.63 -1.30 -6.08
CA ILE A 101 -8.62 0.16 -6.09
C ILE A 101 -9.63 0.68 -7.14
N ILE A 102 -9.59 0.13 -8.34
CA ILE A 102 -10.50 0.52 -9.42
C ILE A 102 -11.95 0.26 -9.01
N GLU A 103 -12.23 -0.91 -8.44
CA GLU A 103 -13.57 -1.28 -8.00
C GLU A 103 -14.08 -0.38 -6.88
N VAL A 104 -13.24 -0.10 -5.89
CA VAL A 104 -13.64 0.68 -4.72
C VAL A 104 -13.90 2.14 -5.07
N LEU A 105 -13.06 2.72 -5.91
CA LEU A 105 -13.21 4.12 -6.31
C LEU A 105 -14.38 4.34 -7.27
N ARG A 106 -14.71 3.35 -8.08
CA ARG A 106 -15.83 3.42 -9.04
C ARG A 106 -15.89 4.73 -9.81
N LEU A 107 -14.73 5.14 -10.34
CA LEU A 107 -14.66 6.39 -11.06
C LEU A 107 -15.50 6.32 -12.33
N PRO A 108 -16.53 7.18 -12.48
CA PRO A 108 -17.35 7.17 -13.68
C PRO A 108 -16.58 7.78 -14.84
N ILE A 109 -16.21 6.94 -15.78
CA ILE A 109 -15.54 7.40 -17.01
C ILE A 109 -16.54 7.24 -18.14
N HIS A 110 -16.92 8.36 -18.73
CA HIS A 110 -17.82 8.36 -19.85
C HIS A 110 -17.03 8.48 -21.14
N ARG A 111 -17.24 7.52 -22.03
CA ARG A 111 -16.68 7.57 -23.38
C ARG A 111 -17.74 8.01 -24.37
N ARG A 112 -17.32 8.76 -25.33
CA ARG A 112 -18.16 9.16 -26.44
C ARG A 112 -17.62 8.64 -27.75
#